data_75468cac5c90eae5f9605b1761fc2fc5
#
_entry.id   75468cac5c90eae5f9605b1761fc2fc5
#
_cell.length_a   1.000
_cell.length_b   1.000
_cell.length_c   1.000
_cell.angle_alpha   90.00
_cell.angle_beta   90.00
_cell.angle_gamma   90.00
#
_symmetry.space_group_name_H-M   'P 1'
#
loop_
_entity.id
_entity.type
_entity.pdbx_description
1 polymer ?
#
loop_
_entity_poly.entity_id
_entity_poly.type
_entity_poly.pdbx_seq_one_letter_code
_entity_poly.pdbx_strand_id
1 'polypeptide(L)'
;MIMVQNTKATVKTYSTRSMADFRARILECHFGGMYLEIDGREVGVQFIGKFNVSNLLAVYGAAIMLGKKPEDVLVVMSTLHSVSGRLEPIQSPEGYTAIVDYAHTPDALENVLNAIHEVLEGKDGEVITVCGAGGNRDKGKRPLMAQEAVKQSDKVVITSDNPRFEEPQDIINDMLAGLNAQQMKKVISIVDRKEAIRTACMLAKKGDVILVAGKGHEDYQEIKGVKHHFDDKEVIRDIFGISQK
;
A
#
# COMPACT_ATOMS: atom_id res chain seq x y z
N MET A 1 -17.41 24.02 4.75
CA MET A 1 -16.50 23.47 5.80
C MET A 1 -17.23 23.46 7.13
N ILE A 2 -17.82 22.33 7.52
CA ILE A 2 -18.68 22.25 8.73
C ILE A 2 -17.82 22.34 10.01
N MET A 3 -16.66 21.70 10.05
CA MET A 3 -15.83 21.59 11.27
C MET A 3 -15.26 22.92 11.79
N VAL A 4 -15.21 23.95 10.97
CA VAL A 4 -14.61 25.26 11.35
C VAL A 4 -15.61 26.37 11.48
N GLN A 5 -16.92 26.11 11.32
CA GLN A 5 -17.96 27.16 11.27
C GLN A 5 -18.05 28.01 12.52
N ASN A 6 -17.76 27.47 13.69
CA ASN A 6 -17.90 28.16 14.98
C ASN A 6 -16.59 28.24 15.78
N THR A 7 -15.43 28.00 15.14
CA THR A 7 -14.14 28.06 15.84
C THR A 7 -13.67 29.50 15.98
N LYS A 8 -13.09 29.83 17.13
CA LYS A 8 -12.35 31.11 17.36
C LYS A 8 -10.84 30.95 17.11
N ALA A 9 -10.39 29.73 16.79
CA ALA A 9 -9.00 29.46 16.49
C ALA A 9 -8.60 29.98 15.11
N THR A 10 -7.33 30.29 14.92
CA THR A 10 -6.77 30.58 13.59
C THR A 10 -6.83 29.31 12.73
N VAL A 11 -7.57 29.40 11.62
CA VAL A 11 -7.72 28.29 10.67
C VAL A 11 -6.73 28.47 9.54
N LYS A 12 -5.95 27.42 9.26
CA LYS A 12 -5.09 27.31 8.09
C LYS A 12 -5.51 26.12 7.24
N THR A 13 -5.36 26.27 5.95
CA THR A 13 -5.76 25.27 4.96
C THR A 13 -4.54 24.71 4.25
N TYR A 14 -4.65 23.48 3.75
CA TYR A 14 -3.64 22.87 2.89
C TYR A 14 -4.28 22.15 1.72
N SER A 15 -3.58 22.12 0.57
CA SER A 15 -4.11 21.48 -0.64
C SER A 15 -3.00 21.15 -1.63
N THR A 16 -3.20 20.03 -2.36
CA THR A 16 -2.39 19.64 -3.52
C THR A 16 -3.04 20.04 -4.85
N ARG A 17 -4.27 20.61 -4.83
CA ARG A 17 -5.07 20.86 -6.05
C ARG A 17 -5.59 22.29 -6.19
N SER A 18 -5.80 22.97 -5.08
CA SER A 18 -6.44 24.30 -5.05
C SER A 18 -5.61 25.30 -4.26
N MET A 19 -6.03 26.57 -4.29
CA MET A 19 -5.42 27.61 -3.45
C MET A 19 -5.66 27.28 -1.97
N ALA A 20 -4.60 27.36 -1.17
CA ALA A 20 -4.60 27.10 0.26
C ALA A 20 -3.41 27.83 0.90
N ASP A 21 -3.39 27.88 2.26
CA ASP A 21 -2.28 28.49 3.00
C ASP A 21 -0.97 27.70 2.83
N PHE A 22 -1.06 26.37 2.78
CA PHE A 22 0.07 25.49 2.48
C PHE A 22 -0.22 24.65 1.24
N ARG A 23 0.71 24.60 0.31
CA ARG A 23 0.52 23.92 -0.97
C ARG A 23 1.69 23.03 -1.30
N ALA A 24 1.39 21.89 -1.95
CA ALA A 24 2.41 21.07 -2.55
C ALA A 24 2.03 20.66 -3.99
N ARG A 25 3.05 20.46 -4.81
CA ARG A 25 2.98 19.89 -6.14
C ARG A 25 3.95 18.73 -6.22
N ILE A 26 3.53 17.62 -6.82
CA ILE A 26 4.41 16.49 -7.13
C ILE A 26 5.17 16.88 -8.42
N LEU A 27 6.48 16.84 -8.35
CA LEU A 27 7.37 17.05 -9.50
C LEU A 27 7.70 15.71 -10.15
N GLU A 28 8.07 14.71 -9.33
CA GLU A 28 8.38 13.34 -9.77
C GLU A 28 7.89 12.32 -8.77
N CYS A 29 7.55 11.12 -9.24
CA CYS A 29 7.13 9.99 -8.42
C CYS A 29 7.82 8.70 -8.89
N HIS A 30 8.42 7.97 -7.94
CA HIS A 30 9.06 6.67 -8.18
C HIS A 30 8.97 5.77 -6.93
N PHE A 31 9.30 4.48 -7.04
CA PHE A 31 9.18 3.55 -5.90
C PHE A 31 10.16 3.84 -4.74
N GLY A 32 11.17 4.69 -4.94
CA GLY A 32 12.04 5.18 -3.87
C GLY A 32 11.52 6.42 -3.16
N GLY A 33 10.43 7.05 -3.64
CA GLY A 33 9.86 8.26 -3.06
C GLY A 33 9.34 9.25 -4.08
N MET A 34 9.16 10.50 -3.65
CA MET A 34 8.66 11.59 -4.48
C MET A 34 9.55 12.83 -4.35
N TYR A 35 9.66 13.59 -5.44
CA TYR A 35 10.11 14.98 -5.41
C TYR A 35 8.89 15.89 -5.37
N LEU A 36 8.85 16.76 -4.38
CA LEU A 36 7.75 17.68 -4.12
C LEU A 36 8.24 19.11 -4.16
N GLU A 37 7.39 20.02 -4.62
CA GLU A 37 7.50 21.44 -4.33
C GLU A 37 6.50 21.78 -3.22
N ILE A 38 6.96 22.27 -2.08
CA ILE A 38 6.13 22.70 -0.95
C ILE A 38 6.36 24.19 -0.72
N ASP A 39 5.33 25.03 -0.92
CA ASP A 39 5.38 26.48 -0.81
C ASP A 39 6.59 27.11 -1.54
N GLY A 40 6.86 26.64 -2.79
CA GLY A 40 7.93 27.11 -3.65
C GLY A 40 9.34 26.59 -3.31
N ARG A 41 9.44 25.58 -2.43
CA ARG A 41 10.71 24.88 -2.09
C ARG A 41 10.66 23.43 -2.51
N GLU A 42 11.71 22.95 -3.10
CA GLU A 42 11.83 21.54 -3.51
C GLU A 42 12.36 20.67 -2.37
N VAL A 43 11.77 19.49 -2.23
CA VAL A 43 12.16 18.48 -1.23
C VAL A 43 11.94 17.06 -1.77
N GLY A 44 12.95 16.20 -1.63
CA GLY A 44 12.80 14.76 -1.82
C GLY A 44 12.26 14.11 -0.56
N VAL A 45 11.23 13.25 -0.67
CA VAL A 45 10.63 12.53 0.44
C VAL A 45 10.56 11.03 0.13
N GLN A 46 10.69 10.19 1.15
CA GLN A 46 10.70 8.73 1.00
C GLN A 46 9.30 8.12 1.20
N PHE A 47 8.32 8.71 0.53
CA PHE A 47 6.92 8.29 0.55
C PHE A 47 6.41 8.10 -0.87
N ILE A 48 5.45 7.18 -1.05
CA ILE A 48 4.79 6.89 -2.32
C ILE A 48 3.31 7.22 -2.19
N GLY A 49 2.68 7.63 -3.29
CA GLY A 49 1.24 7.90 -3.38
C GLY A 49 0.83 9.32 -3.02
N LYS A 50 -0.04 9.90 -3.84
CA LYS A 50 -0.53 11.28 -3.72
C LYS A 50 -1.21 11.59 -2.38
N PHE A 51 -1.83 10.58 -1.76
CA PHE A 51 -2.45 10.76 -0.44
C PHE A 51 -1.40 11.09 0.65
N ASN A 52 -0.18 10.57 0.54
CA ASN A 52 0.90 10.90 1.46
C ASN A 52 1.37 12.35 1.33
N VAL A 53 1.24 12.97 0.17
CA VAL A 53 1.53 14.42 0.02
C VAL A 53 0.58 15.25 0.89
N SER A 54 -0.70 14.88 0.95
CA SER A 54 -1.65 15.54 1.85
C SER A 54 -1.31 15.33 3.33
N ASN A 55 -0.86 14.12 3.71
CA ASN A 55 -0.38 13.82 5.06
C ASN A 55 0.86 14.66 5.42
N LEU A 56 1.82 14.73 4.51
CA LEU A 56 3.04 15.53 4.67
C LEU A 56 2.74 17.03 4.79
N LEU A 57 1.80 17.55 3.99
CA LEU A 57 1.34 18.93 4.10
C LEU A 57 0.68 19.24 5.44
N ALA A 58 -0.10 18.31 5.99
CA ALA A 58 -0.68 18.46 7.32
C ALA A 58 0.41 18.55 8.41
N VAL A 59 1.44 17.70 8.33
CA VAL A 59 2.60 17.72 9.23
C VAL A 59 3.39 19.02 9.07
N TYR A 60 3.68 19.41 7.84
CA TYR A 60 4.38 20.65 7.52
C TYR A 60 3.63 21.86 8.08
N GLY A 61 2.33 22.01 7.74
CA GLY A 61 1.52 23.11 8.19
C GLY A 61 1.42 23.19 9.72
N ALA A 62 1.27 22.05 10.40
CA ALA A 62 1.27 22.01 11.86
C ALA A 62 2.61 22.49 12.45
N ALA A 63 3.74 22.05 11.89
CA ALA A 63 5.07 22.47 12.34
C ALA A 63 5.30 23.98 12.14
N ILE A 64 4.88 24.53 10.99
CA ILE A 64 4.95 25.99 10.73
C ILE A 64 4.08 26.78 11.71
N MET A 65 2.87 26.31 11.98
CA MET A 65 1.99 26.94 12.97
C MET A 65 2.54 26.90 14.40
N LEU A 66 3.39 25.91 14.71
CA LEU A 66 4.14 25.80 15.96
C LEU A 66 5.45 26.63 15.95
N GLY A 67 5.66 27.48 14.94
CA GLY A 67 6.79 28.41 14.86
C GLY A 67 8.10 27.80 14.38
N LYS A 68 8.07 26.59 13.76
CA LYS A 68 9.27 26.02 13.15
C LYS A 68 9.57 26.70 11.82
N LYS A 69 10.87 26.77 11.46
CA LYS A 69 11.30 27.34 10.18
C LYS A 69 11.03 26.35 9.04
N PRO A 70 10.54 26.81 7.89
CA PRO A 70 10.25 25.96 6.75
C PRO A 70 11.42 25.04 6.34
N GLU A 71 12.62 25.59 6.28
CA GLU A 71 13.83 24.87 5.88
C GLU A 71 14.14 23.71 6.82
N ASP A 72 14.06 23.94 8.13
CA ASP A 72 14.30 22.89 9.15
C ASP A 72 13.26 21.77 9.06
N VAL A 73 11.98 22.15 8.82
CA VAL A 73 10.90 21.17 8.66
C VAL A 73 11.12 20.30 7.42
N LEU A 74 11.49 20.91 6.28
CA LEU A 74 11.71 20.18 5.04
C LEU A 74 12.91 19.25 5.14
N VAL A 75 14.01 19.65 5.80
CA VAL A 75 15.14 18.77 6.09
C VAL A 75 14.72 17.55 6.90
N VAL A 76 13.94 17.73 7.96
CA VAL A 76 13.41 16.60 8.73
C VAL A 76 12.49 15.73 7.87
N MET A 77 11.58 16.33 7.09
CA MET A 77 10.67 15.58 6.23
C MET A 77 11.39 14.71 5.19
N SER A 78 12.55 15.15 4.67
CA SER A 78 13.34 14.37 3.72
C SER A 78 13.95 13.11 4.33
N THR A 79 14.08 13.04 5.66
CA THR A 79 14.61 11.88 6.38
C THR A 79 13.54 10.93 6.92
N LEU A 80 12.25 11.32 6.82
CA LEU A 80 11.16 10.47 7.26
C LEU A 80 10.93 9.32 6.29
N HIS A 81 10.68 8.16 6.84
CA HIS A 81 10.30 6.95 6.12
C HIS A 81 8.83 6.63 6.33
N SER A 82 8.26 5.87 5.41
CA SER A 82 6.94 5.28 5.56
C SER A 82 6.90 4.37 6.80
N VAL A 83 5.77 4.33 7.47
CA VAL A 83 5.53 3.37 8.56
C VAL A 83 5.64 1.95 7.99
N SER A 84 6.28 1.05 8.74
CA SER A 84 6.44 -0.35 8.31
C SER A 84 5.10 -0.97 7.87
N GLY A 85 5.11 -1.64 6.73
CA GLY A 85 3.92 -2.24 6.13
C GLY A 85 2.92 -1.25 5.54
N ARG A 86 3.36 -0.04 5.16
CA ARG A 86 2.56 0.95 4.44
C ARG A 86 3.29 1.37 3.18
N LEU A 87 2.83 0.89 2.02
CA LEU A 87 3.50 1.06 0.73
C LEU A 87 5.03 0.87 0.84
N GLU A 88 5.44 -0.16 1.57
CA GLU A 88 6.86 -0.44 1.84
C GLU A 88 7.48 -1.19 0.66
N PRO A 89 8.36 -0.57 -0.16
CA PRO A 89 8.95 -1.21 -1.32
C PRO A 89 10.16 -2.05 -0.94
N ILE A 90 10.29 -3.23 -1.55
CA ILE A 90 11.44 -4.11 -1.47
C ILE A 90 11.88 -4.42 -2.91
N GLN A 91 13.08 -3.99 -3.27
CA GLN A 91 13.61 -4.17 -4.61
C GLN A 91 14.15 -5.58 -4.80
N SER A 92 13.73 -6.24 -5.86
CA SER A 92 14.30 -7.53 -6.27
C SER A 92 15.62 -7.32 -7.05
N PRO A 93 16.63 -8.19 -6.84
CA PRO A 93 17.80 -8.23 -7.70
C PRO A 93 17.47 -8.47 -9.19
N GLU A 94 16.32 -9.06 -9.48
CA GLU A 94 15.83 -9.33 -10.85
C GLU A 94 15.17 -8.11 -11.50
N GLY A 95 15.03 -6.99 -10.76
CA GLY A 95 14.58 -5.69 -11.30
C GLY A 95 13.08 -5.46 -11.27
N TYR A 96 12.30 -6.25 -10.52
CA TYR A 96 10.91 -5.94 -10.16
C TYR A 96 10.83 -5.46 -8.70
N THR A 97 9.70 -4.90 -8.31
CA THR A 97 9.50 -4.34 -6.97
C THR A 97 8.37 -5.08 -6.26
N ALA A 98 8.62 -5.58 -5.04
CA ALA A 98 7.54 -6.01 -4.15
C ALA A 98 7.16 -4.86 -3.20
N ILE A 99 5.86 -4.65 -3.00
CA ILE A 99 5.32 -3.63 -2.08
C ILE A 99 4.49 -4.35 -1.03
N VAL A 100 4.80 -4.12 0.24
CA VAL A 100 4.02 -4.65 1.36
C VAL A 100 3.13 -3.56 1.92
N ASP A 101 1.82 -3.85 2.03
CA ASP A 101 0.83 -2.89 2.54
C ASP A 101 -0.23 -3.53 3.44
N TYR A 102 -0.76 -2.75 4.36
CA TYR A 102 -1.84 -3.16 5.29
C TYR A 102 -3.25 -3.06 4.68
N ALA A 103 -3.39 -2.85 3.39
CA ALA A 103 -4.68 -2.74 2.71
C ALA A 103 -5.49 -4.04 2.85
N HIS A 104 -6.54 -4.01 3.68
CA HIS A 104 -7.40 -5.14 4.03
C HIS A 104 -8.90 -4.79 3.89
N THR A 105 -9.21 -3.75 3.13
CA THR A 105 -10.55 -3.34 2.71
C THR A 105 -10.55 -3.01 1.23
N PRO A 106 -11.71 -3.08 0.53
CA PRO A 106 -11.78 -2.72 -0.89
C PRO A 106 -11.22 -1.33 -1.19
N ASP A 107 -11.65 -0.31 -0.42
CA ASP A 107 -11.21 1.09 -0.61
C ASP A 107 -9.70 1.26 -0.37
N ALA A 108 -9.14 0.56 0.66
CA ALA A 108 -7.71 0.63 0.91
C ALA A 108 -6.92 -0.03 -0.22
N LEU A 109 -7.42 -1.15 -0.76
CA LEU A 109 -6.80 -1.85 -1.88
C LEU A 109 -6.84 -0.99 -3.15
N GLU A 110 -7.97 -0.33 -3.43
CA GLU A 110 -8.12 0.63 -4.52
C GLU A 110 -7.09 1.77 -4.40
N ASN A 111 -6.95 2.37 -3.22
CA ASN A 111 -6.02 3.48 -3.00
C ASN A 111 -4.55 3.07 -3.21
N VAL A 112 -4.16 1.90 -2.71
CA VAL A 112 -2.79 1.39 -2.87
C VAL A 112 -2.50 1.05 -4.33
N LEU A 113 -3.41 0.38 -5.02
CA LEU A 113 -3.26 0.05 -6.45
C LEU A 113 -3.21 1.31 -7.31
N ASN A 114 -4.05 2.32 -7.04
CA ASN A 114 -3.96 3.61 -7.72
C ASN A 114 -2.59 4.26 -7.52
N ALA A 115 -2.03 4.22 -6.30
CA ALA A 115 -0.69 4.77 -6.03
C ALA A 115 0.41 4.01 -6.79
N ILE A 116 0.28 2.69 -6.95
CA ILE A 116 1.19 1.87 -7.76
C ILE A 116 1.10 2.26 -9.24
N HIS A 117 -0.11 2.39 -9.77
CA HIS A 117 -0.34 2.80 -11.16
C HIS A 117 0.20 4.20 -11.45
N GLU A 118 0.10 5.15 -10.51
CA GLU A 118 0.70 6.48 -10.64
C GLU A 118 2.22 6.42 -10.82
N VAL A 119 2.90 5.49 -10.15
CA VAL A 119 4.36 5.31 -10.31
C VAL A 119 4.70 4.59 -11.61
N LEU A 120 3.81 3.71 -12.10
CA LEU A 120 3.98 2.99 -13.36
C LEU A 120 3.55 3.79 -14.59
N GLU A 121 2.94 4.97 -14.42
CA GLU A 121 2.47 5.79 -15.54
C GLU A 121 3.60 6.04 -16.55
N GLY A 122 3.39 5.66 -17.82
CA GLY A 122 4.37 5.75 -18.89
C GLY A 122 5.52 4.74 -18.85
N LYS A 123 5.42 3.70 -18.01
CA LYS A 123 6.39 2.61 -17.91
C LYS A 123 5.75 1.28 -18.29
N ASP A 124 6.53 0.38 -18.85
CA ASP A 124 6.12 -1.00 -19.07
C ASP A 124 6.29 -1.78 -17.76
N GLY A 125 5.25 -2.46 -17.32
CA GLY A 125 5.25 -3.29 -16.12
C GLY A 125 3.85 -3.77 -15.76
N GLU A 126 3.72 -5.05 -15.39
CA GLU A 126 2.48 -5.65 -14.91
C GLU A 126 2.34 -5.48 -13.39
N VAL A 127 1.10 -5.39 -12.91
CA VAL A 127 0.78 -5.42 -11.49
C VAL A 127 0.26 -6.80 -11.10
N ILE A 128 0.95 -7.44 -10.14
CA ILE A 128 0.58 -8.74 -9.57
C ILE A 128 0.16 -8.51 -8.12
N THR A 129 -1.09 -8.79 -7.78
CA THR A 129 -1.58 -8.59 -6.41
C THR A 129 -1.74 -9.91 -5.66
N VAL A 130 -1.10 -10.02 -4.50
CA VAL A 130 -1.31 -11.08 -3.51
C VAL A 130 -2.19 -10.54 -2.41
N CYS A 131 -3.37 -11.09 -2.21
CA CYS A 131 -4.29 -10.64 -1.16
C CYS A 131 -5.12 -11.77 -0.57
N GLY A 132 -5.56 -11.57 0.66
CA GLY A 132 -6.45 -12.46 1.39
C GLY A 132 -7.41 -11.67 2.26
N ALA A 133 -8.35 -12.36 2.90
CA ALA A 133 -9.28 -11.77 3.84
C ALA A 133 -9.19 -12.45 5.20
N GLY A 134 -9.44 -11.68 6.27
CA GLY A 134 -9.45 -12.21 7.63
C GLY A 134 -10.72 -13.04 7.94
N GLY A 135 -10.53 -14.14 8.66
CA GLY A 135 -11.63 -14.90 9.26
C GLY A 135 -12.26 -14.17 10.45
N ASN A 136 -13.50 -14.55 10.81
CA ASN A 136 -14.30 -13.93 11.88
C ASN A 136 -14.41 -12.40 11.72
N ARG A 137 -14.50 -11.94 10.46
CA ARG A 137 -14.69 -10.56 10.06
C ARG A 137 -15.86 -10.47 9.07
N ASP A 138 -16.14 -9.26 8.61
CA ASP A 138 -17.20 -8.98 7.65
C ASP A 138 -16.99 -9.77 6.34
N LYS A 139 -17.84 -10.77 6.13
CA LYS A 139 -17.81 -11.62 4.93
C LYS A 139 -18.20 -10.86 3.66
N GLY A 140 -19.03 -9.81 3.79
CA GLY A 140 -19.46 -9.00 2.65
C GLY A 140 -18.31 -8.28 1.93
N LYS A 141 -17.19 -8.04 2.61
CA LYS A 141 -16.00 -7.44 2.01
C LYS A 141 -15.21 -8.41 1.12
N ARG A 142 -15.30 -9.73 1.36
CA ARG A 142 -14.47 -10.74 0.69
C ARG A 142 -14.59 -10.68 -0.83
N PRO A 143 -15.80 -10.79 -1.41
CA PRO A 143 -15.97 -10.68 -2.86
C PRO A 143 -15.58 -9.32 -3.42
N LEU A 144 -15.82 -8.22 -2.68
CA LEU A 144 -15.48 -6.87 -3.11
C LEU A 144 -13.96 -6.65 -3.18
N MET A 145 -13.19 -7.22 -2.23
CA MET A 145 -11.73 -7.17 -2.26
C MET A 145 -11.18 -7.91 -3.48
N ALA A 146 -11.72 -9.10 -3.80
CA ALA A 146 -11.30 -9.84 -4.99
C ALA A 146 -11.63 -9.07 -6.28
N GLN A 147 -12.81 -8.47 -6.37
CA GLN A 147 -13.22 -7.64 -7.52
C GLN A 147 -12.28 -6.46 -7.71
N GLU A 148 -11.93 -5.74 -6.64
CA GLU A 148 -11.04 -4.59 -6.73
C GLU A 148 -9.61 -5.01 -7.12
N ALA A 149 -9.07 -6.10 -6.54
CA ALA A 149 -7.78 -6.65 -6.93
C ALA A 149 -7.74 -6.98 -8.44
N VAL A 150 -8.74 -7.70 -8.95
CA VAL A 150 -8.79 -8.13 -10.36
C VAL A 150 -9.02 -6.95 -11.33
N LYS A 151 -9.76 -5.95 -10.91
CA LYS A 151 -10.02 -4.73 -11.70
C LYS A 151 -8.72 -3.97 -12.00
N GLN A 152 -7.83 -3.90 -11.04
CA GLN A 152 -6.63 -3.07 -11.11
C GLN A 152 -5.32 -3.85 -11.26
N SER A 153 -5.37 -5.18 -11.39
CA SER A 153 -4.17 -6.01 -11.55
C SER A 153 -4.21 -6.84 -12.83
N ASP A 154 -3.03 -7.16 -13.35
CA ASP A 154 -2.86 -8.07 -14.48
C ASP A 154 -3.00 -9.52 -14.04
N LYS A 155 -2.49 -9.83 -12.85
CA LYS A 155 -2.61 -11.14 -12.18
C LYS A 155 -2.94 -10.95 -10.70
N VAL A 156 -3.70 -11.89 -10.14
CA VAL A 156 -4.07 -11.89 -8.73
C VAL A 156 -3.83 -13.27 -8.13
N VAL A 157 -3.17 -13.31 -6.99
CA VAL A 157 -3.03 -14.52 -6.17
C VAL A 157 -3.86 -14.34 -4.90
N ILE A 158 -4.98 -15.05 -4.80
CA ILE A 158 -5.83 -15.04 -3.61
C ILE A 158 -5.32 -16.11 -2.64
N THR A 159 -5.09 -15.71 -1.38
CA THR A 159 -4.46 -16.55 -0.38
C THR A 159 -5.06 -16.35 1.02
N SER A 160 -4.58 -17.12 1.99
CA SER A 160 -4.94 -16.94 3.41
C SER A 160 -4.29 -15.69 3.99
N ASP A 161 -5.03 -14.98 4.83
CA ASP A 161 -4.54 -13.93 5.72
C ASP A 161 -4.49 -14.47 7.16
N ASN A 162 -5.30 -13.99 8.08
CA ASN A 162 -5.52 -14.54 9.40
C ASN A 162 -6.85 -15.32 9.41
N PRO A 163 -6.88 -16.63 9.17
CA PRO A 163 -8.15 -17.37 9.09
C PRO A 163 -8.88 -17.48 10.42
N ARG A 164 -8.19 -17.30 11.54
CA ARG A 164 -8.72 -17.42 12.90
C ARG A 164 -9.42 -18.75 13.10
N PHE A 165 -10.75 -18.76 13.28
CA PHE A 165 -11.53 -19.97 13.51
C PHE A 165 -12.28 -20.46 12.27
N GLU A 166 -12.11 -19.80 11.11
CA GLU A 166 -12.68 -20.26 9.84
C GLU A 166 -11.67 -21.12 9.05
N GLU A 167 -12.16 -21.99 8.19
CA GLU A 167 -11.29 -22.74 7.28
C GLU A 167 -10.76 -21.78 6.17
N PRO A 168 -9.44 -21.74 5.94
CA PRO A 168 -8.85 -20.82 4.98
C PRO A 168 -9.43 -20.94 3.57
N GLN A 169 -9.75 -22.16 3.13
CA GLN A 169 -10.33 -22.41 1.81
C GLN A 169 -11.72 -21.80 1.66
N ASP A 170 -12.53 -21.78 2.73
CA ASP A 170 -13.87 -21.20 2.69
C ASP A 170 -13.78 -19.67 2.51
N ILE A 171 -12.81 -19.02 3.16
CA ILE A 171 -12.57 -17.60 3.00
C ILE A 171 -12.17 -17.28 1.55
N ILE A 172 -11.29 -18.09 0.97
CA ILE A 172 -10.87 -17.97 -0.43
C ILE A 172 -12.08 -18.16 -1.35
N ASN A 173 -12.93 -19.16 -1.10
CA ASN A 173 -14.14 -19.42 -1.89
C ASN A 173 -15.11 -18.22 -1.83
N ASP A 174 -15.29 -17.60 -0.66
CA ASP A 174 -16.10 -16.38 -0.52
C ASP A 174 -15.54 -15.21 -1.35
N MET A 175 -14.22 -15.07 -1.44
CA MET A 175 -13.57 -14.07 -2.28
C MET A 175 -13.81 -14.37 -3.77
N LEU A 176 -13.59 -15.62 -4.18
CA LEU A 176 -13.76 -16.05 -5.58
C LEU A 176 -15.21 -15.95 -6.07
N ALA A 177 -16.19 -16.12 -5.16
CA ALA A 177 -17.62 -16.01 -5.50
C ALA A 177 -18.02 -14.63 -6.04
N GLY A 178 -17.21 -13.59 -5.80
CA GLY A 178 -17.41 -12.26 -6.36
C GLY A 178 -16.98 -12.09 -7.82
N LEU A 179 -16.32 -13.09 -8.42
CA LEU A 179 -15.67 -12.97 -9.72
C LEU A 179 -16.46 -13.72 -10.81
N ASN A 180 -16.53 -13.10 -11.98
CA ASN A 180 -17.07 -13.75 -13.17
C ASN A 180 -16.00 -14.59 -13.90
N ALA A 181 -16.41 -15.39 -14.90
CA ALA A 181 -15.53 -16.30 -15.64
C ALA A 181 -14.37 -15.59 -16.36
N GLN A 182 -14.56 -14.34 -16.81
CA GLN A 182 -13.49 -13.57 -17.46
C GLN A 182 -12.46 -13.11 -16.43
N GLN A 183 -12.90 -12.64 -15.28
CA GLN A 183 -12.07 -12.20 -14.16
C GLN A 183 -11.24 -13.38 -13.57
N MET A 184 -11.86 -14.55 -13.48
CA MET A 184 -11.18 -15.77 -13.00
C MET A 184 -9.95 -16.17 -13.83
N LYS A 185 -9.84 -15.76 -15.10
CA LYS A 185 -8.66 -16.02 -15.92
C LYS A 185 -7.38 -15.33 -15.42
N LYS A 186 -7.52 -14.28 -14.62
CA LYS A 186 -6.40 -13.55 -14.00
C LYS A 186 -6.03 -14.08 -12.62
N VAL A 187 -6.79 -15.04 -12.07
CA VAL A 187 -6.71 -15.40 -10.65
C VAL A 187 -6.13 -16.80 -10.46
N ILE A 188 -5.21 -16.89 -9.52
CA ILE A 188 -4.69 -18.13 -8.94
C ILE A 188 -5.09 -18.13 -7.47
N SER A 189 -5.51 -19.26 -6.92
CA SER A 189 -5.77 -19.40 -5.48
C SER A 189 -4.80 -20.38 -4.85
N ILE A 190 -4.12 -19.95 -3.78
CA ILE A 190 -3.14 -20.75 -3.05
C ILE A 190 -3.35 -20.49 -1.56
N VAL A 191 -3.71 -21.51 -0.79
CA VAL A 191 -4.00 -21.37 0.64
C VAL A 191 -2.76 -20.93 1.42
N ASP A 192 -1.61 -21.56 1.17
CA ASP A 192 -0.36 -21.21 1.83
C ASP A 192 0.14 -19.84 1.34
N ARG A 193 0.18 -18.86 2.25
CA ARG A 193 0.56 -17.48 1.93
C ARG A 193 2.02 -17.36 1.49
N LYS A 194 2.91 -18.17 2.04
CA LYS A 194 4.32 -18.17 1.64
C LYS A 194 4.47 -18.64 0.19
N GLU A 195 3.76 -19.70 -0.18
CA GLU A 195 3.76 -20.21 -1.55
C GLU A 195 3.01 -19.27 -2.52
N ALA A 196 2.00 -18.55 -2.04
CA ALA A 196 1.33 -17.50 -2.81
C ALA A 196 2.28 -16.35 -3.17
N ILE A 197 3.04 -15.85 -2.19
CA ILE A 197 4.07 -14.81 -2.40
C ILE A 197 5.17 -15.34 -3.34
N ARG A 198 5.64 -16.56 -3.11
CA ARG A 198 6.65 -17.19 -4.00
C ARG A 198 6.15 -17.29 -5.44
N THR A 199 4.90 -17.72 -5.64
CA THR A 199 4.29 -17.80 -6.96
C THR A 199 4.23 -16.45 -7.64
N ALA A 200 3.82 -15.39 -6.91
CA ALA A 200 3.82 -14.03 -7.46
C ALA A 200 5.22 -13.58 -7.88
N CYS A 201 6.25 -13.86 -7.06
CA CYS A 201 7.64 -13.55 -7.40
C CYS A 201 8.13 -14.32 -8.64
N MET A 202 7.73 -15.59 -8.81
CA MET A 202 8.08 -16.38 -10.01
C MET A 202 7.38 -15.90 -11.29
N LEU A 203 6.23 -15.26 -11.18
CA LEU A 203 5.47 -14.73 -12.32
C LEU A 203 5.97 -13.34 -12.74
N ALA A 204 6.63 -12.61 -11.85
CA ALA A 204 7.09 -11.25 -12.10
C ALA A 204 8.32 -11.20 -13.00
N LYS A 205 8.39 -10.13 -13.78
CA LYS A 205 9.50 -9.82 -14.69
C LYS A 205 10.09 -8.45 -14.31
N LYS A 206 11.23 -8.13 -14.88
CA LYS A 206 11.84 -6.80 -14.73
C LYS A 206 10.84 -5.70 -15.09
N GLY A 207 10.67 -4.75 -14.20
CA GLY A 207 9.74 -3.64 -14.32
C GLY A 207 8.37 -3.87 -13.68
N ASP A 208 8.00 -5.11 -13.37
CA ASP A 208 6.73 -5.45 -12.73
C ASP A 208 6.69 -5.01 -11.26
N VAL A 209 5.47 -4.94 -10.74
CA VAL A 209 5.20 -4.66 -9.33
C VAL A 209 4.35 -5.76 -8.72
N ILE A 210 4.80 -6.29 -7.59
CA ILE A 210 4.02 -7.21 -6.77
C ILE A 210 3.47 -6.44 -5.57
N LEU A 211 2.16 -6.36 -5.42
CA LEU A 211 1.53 -5.89 -4.20
C LEU A 211 1.22 -7.08 -3.29
N VAL A 212 1.80 -7.13 -2.10
CA VAL A 212 1.43 -8.07 -1.04
C VAL A 212 0.61 -7.32 0.00
N ALA A 213 -0.72 -7.50 -0.07
CA ALA A 213 -1.69 -6.75 0.70
C ALA A 213 -2.29 -7.55 1.86
N GLY A 214 -2.68 -6.83 2.92
CA GLY A 214 -3.46 -7.33 4.05
C GLY A 214 -2.73 -7.22 5.38
N LYS A 215 -1.55 -7.82 5.51
CA LYS A 215 -0.83 -7.91 6.78
C LYS A 215 0.02 -6.68 7.11
N GLY A 216 0.63 -6.07 6.10
CA GLY A 216 1.48 -4.90 6.29
C GLY A 216 2.58 -5.14 7.32
N HIS A 217 2.44 -4.55 8.51
CA HIS A 217 3.40 -4.67 9.61
C HIS A 217 3.16 -5.87 10.54
N GLU A 218 2.08 -6.65 10.33
CA GLU A 218 1.82 -7.83 11.14
C GLU A 218 2.87 -8.92 10.88
N ASP A 219 3.47 -9.42 11.95
CA ASP A 219 4.51 -10.46 11.96
C ASP A 219 3.98 -11.84 12.39
N TYR A 220 2.66 -12.05 12.27
CA TYR A 220 2.02 -13.31 12.64
C TYR A 220 0.88 -13.69 11.70
N GLN A 221 0.56 -14.98 11.67
CA GLN A 221 -0.68 -15.52 11.13
C GLN A 221 -1.46 -16.19 12.28
N GLU A 222 -2.72 -15.78 12.48
CA GLU A 222 -3.58 -16.31 13.53
C GLU A 222 -4.43 -17.47 12.99
N ILE A 223 -4.21 -18.69 13.52
CA ILE A 223 -4.91 -19.92 13.16
C ILE A 223 -5.47 -20.56 14.44
N LYS A 224 -6.78 -20.75 14.52
CA LYS A 224 -7.49 -21.34 15.68
C LYS A 224 -7.08 -20.70 17.01
N GLY A 225 -6.93 -19.36 17.02
CA GLY A 225 -6.56 -18.58 18.20
C GLY A 225 -5.07 -18.60 18.56
N VAL A 226 -4.23 -19.31 17.79
CA VAL A 226 -2.77 -19.34 17.98
C VAL A 226 -2.11 -18.43 16.94
N LYS A 227 -1.23 -17.56 17.40
CA LYS A 227 -0.39 -16.72 16.53
C LYS A 227 0.90 -17.47 16.19
N HIS A 228 1.08 -17.73 14.92
CA HIS A 228 2.32 -18.29 14.36
C HIS A 228 3.10 -17.15 13.72
N HIS A 229 4.42 -17.13 13.91
CA HIS A 229 5.27 -16.12 13.26
C HIS A 229 5.14 -16.20 11.74
N PHE A 230 4.86 -15.06 11.12
CA PHE A 230 4.74 -14.92 9.68
C PHE A 230 4.80 -13.42 9.29
N ASP A 231 5.89 -12.98 8.70
CA ASP A 231 6.08 -11.62 8.18
C ASP A 231 6.25 -11.67 6.66
N ASP A 232 5.37 -10.97 5.93
CA ASP A 232 5.42 -10.90 4.46
C ASP A 232 6.77 -10.39 3.96
N LYS A 233 7.39 -9.46 4.66
CA LYS A 233 8.68 -8.86 4.30
C LYS A 233 9.84 -9.84 4.46
N GLU A 234 9.82 -10.64 5.52
CA GLU A 234 10.80 -11.71 5.71
C GLU A 234 10.71 -12.73 4.59
N VAL A 235 9.50 -13.17 4.26
CA VAL A 235 9.25 -14.11 3.14
C VAL A 235 9.78 -13.54 1.82
N ILE A 236 9.49 -12.27 1.53
CA ILE A 236 9.96 -11.62 0.29
C ILE A 236 11.49 -11.53 0.27
N ARG A 237 12.12 -11.09 1.37
CA ARG A 237 13.58 -10.97 1.46
C ARG A 237 14.27 -12.32 1.33
N ASP A 238 13.72 -13.37 1.93
CA ASP A 238 14.23 -14.74 1.78
C ASP A 238 14.18 -15.20 0.30
N ILE A 239 13.06 -14.92 -0.39
CA ILE A 239 12.91 -15.26 -1.82
C ILE A 239 13.92 -14.48 -2.68
N PHE A 240 14.16 -13.21 -2.35
CA PHE A 240 15.11 -12.35 -3.07
C PHE A 240 16.58 -12.64 -2.72
N GLY A 241 16.86 -13.46 -1.70
CA GLY A 241 18.21 -13.73 -1.22
C GLY A 241 18.91 -12.50 -0.63
N ILE A 242 18.15 -11.55 -0.07
CA ILE A 242 18.68 -10.33 0.56
C ILE A 242 18.58 -10.43 2.08
N SER A 243 19.72 -10.16 2.75
CA SER A 243 19.77 -10.19 4.22
C SER A 243 18.86 -9.14 4.84
N GLN A 244 18.29 -9.45 6.01
CA GLN A 244 17.64 -8.46 6.86
C GLN A 244 18.70 -7.41 7.26
N LYS A 245 18.39 -6.14 7.00
CA LYS A 245 19.18 -5.02 7.54
C LYS A 245 18.56 -4.51 8.82
#